data_9c0444e7d21135d68e3227ea6973a51e
#
_entry.id   9c0444e7d21135d68e3227ea6973a51e
#
_cell.length_a   1.000
_cell.length_b   1.000
_cell.length_c   1.000
_cell.angle_alpha   90.00
_cell.angle_beta   90.00
_cell.angle_gamma   90.00
#
_symmetry.space_group_name_H-M   'P 1'
#
loop_
_entity.id
_entity.type
_entity.pdbx_description
1 polymer ?
#
loop_
_entity_poly.entity_id
_entity_poly.type
_entity_poly.pdbx_seq_one_letter_code
_entity_poly.pdbx_strand_id
1 'polypeptide(L)'
;MKYNFDEVIDRSNNRSSKYDERLKKFGTEDVIPLWVADMDFKTAQPIIDACKKKAEEGIWGYTSRPASYFEAVQEWEEKYYGWKPETSHMSWCLGVVQTMAALMKIYTMPGDKVLIQTPVYSEFYDIPEAIGRVVVENPLVEENGSWHVDYEDFERKVKECKVFLLCNPHNPLGLVWDKEDLEKMAKICMENGVMLISDEIHSDLIFHGKKHTRTATISKEIHDYVVTCVSVTKTFNLAGLQASTTIFPNLRMKADFDRYWSSMDIHRNNAFSSVAIEAAYREGREWLDQLLPYLSANFDFVKEYCEKNIPQIKPNIPDATYLVWLDCRDLGMSNEELRKFMIEKAKIGLNEGYTFGRSLTGFMR
;
A
#
# COMPACT_ATOMS: atom_id res chain seq x y z
N MET A 1 -6.21 -14.48 -22.22
CA MET A 1 -4.92 -15.23 -22.19
C MET A 1 -4.85 -16.00 -20.86
N LYS A 2 -4.29 -17.23 -20.82
CA LYS A 2 -4.10 -17.94 -19.56
C LYS A 2 -2.70 -17.63 -19.01
N TYR A 3 -2.63 -17.11 -17.78
CA TYR A 3 -1.36 -16.82 -17.10
C TYR A 3 -0.92 -18.02 -16.27
N ASN A 4 0.40 -18.21 -16.16
CA ASN A 4 1.00 -19.28 -15.36
C ASN A 4 1.67 -18.68 -14.11
N PHE A 5 1.01 -18.78 -12.96
CA PHE A 5 1.55 -18.33 -11.69
C PHE A 5 2.41 -19.38 -10.96
N ASP A 6 2.48 -20.62 -11.48
CA ASP A 6 3.35 -21.68 -10.97
C ASP A 6 4.77 -21.60 -11.54
N GLU A 7 5.04 -20.68 -12.49
CA GLU A 7 6.39 -20.51 -13.04
C GLU A 7 7.34 -20.00 -11.96
N VAL A 8 8.32 -20.80 -11.60
CA VAL A 8 9.38 -20.40 -10.68
C VAL A 8 10.40 -19.54 -11.43
N ILE A 9 10.49 -18.27 -11.04
CA ILE A 9 11.37 -17.29 -11.66
C ILE A 9 12.57 -17.04 -10.72
N ASP A 10 13.77 -17.36 -11.18
CA ASP A 10 14.98 -16.97 -10.46
C ASP A 10 15.17 -15.44 -10.54
N ARG A 11 15.11 -14.80 -9.39
CA ARG A 11 15.27 -13.35 -9.23
C ARG A 11 16.63 -12.97 -8.61
N SER A 12 17.54 -13.92 -8.48
CA SER A 12 18.90 -13.68 -7.98
C SER A 12 19.71 -12.90 -9.02
N ASN A 13 20.52 -11.95 -8.57
CA ASN A 13 21.41 -11.13 -9.41
C ASN A 13 20.68 -10.30 -10.49
N ASN A 14 19.40 -9.99 -10.29
CA ASN A 14 18.60 -9.17 -11.20
C ASN A 14 18.28 -7.77 -10.65
N ARG A 15 19.01 -7.32 -9.63
CA ARG A 15 18.82 -6.05 -8.91
C ARG A 15 17.50 -5.98 -8.14
N SER A 16 16.95 -7.14 -7.75
CA SER A 16 15.78 -7.20 -6.89
C SER A 16 16.19 -6.96 -5.43
N SER A 17 15.70 -5.90 -4.80
CA SER A 17 15.94 -5.67 -3.37
C SER A 17 15.54 -6.88 -2.52
N LYS A 18 14.41 -7.52 -2.85
CA LYS A 18 13.91 -8.71 -2.15
C LYS A 18 14.93 -9.85 -2.10
N TYR A 19 15.64 -10.11 -3.22
CA TYR A 19 16.58 -11.20 -3.36
C TYR A 19 18.03 -10.79 -3.11
N ASP A 20 18.48 -9.69 -3.71
CA ASP A 20 19.90 -9.33 -3.73
C ASP A 20 20.34 -8.61 -2.44
N GLU A 21 19.38 -8.11 -1.62
CA GLU A 21 19.70 -7.49 -0.33
C GLU A 21 19.52 -8.43 0.88
N ARG A 22 19.31 -9.74 0.68
CA ARG A 22 19.14 -10.73 1.77
C ARG A 22 20.31 -10.70 2.76
N LEU A 23 21.55 -10.70 2.28
CA LEU A 23 22.74 -10.64 3.14
C LEU A 23 22.73 -9.38 4.02
N LYS A 24 22.40 -8.24 3.46
CA LYS A 24 22.30 -6.96 4.19
C LYS A 24 21.18 -6.97 5.24
N LYS A 25 20.02 -7.52 4.88
CA LYS A 25 18.82 -7.50 5.74
C LYS A 25 18.86 -8.57 6.83
N PHE A 26 19.31 -9.77 6.51
CA PHE A 26 19.21 -10.96 7.38
C PHE A 26 20.58 -11.49 7.88
N GLY A 27 21.68 -10.97 7.36
CA GLY A 27 23.03 -11.49 7.65
C GLY A 27 23.37 -12.80 6.92
N THR A 28 22.48 -13.26 6.04
CA THR A 28 22.64 -14.49 5.24
C THR A 28 21.81 -14.39 3.95
N GLU A 29 22.25 -15.12 2.93
CA GLU A 29 21.47 -15.32 1.70
C GLU A 29 20.61 -16.60 1.76
N ASP A 30 20.86 -17.47 2.75
CA ASP A 30 20.18 -18.76 2.94
C ASP A 30 18.83 -18.59 3.63
N VAL A 31 17.95 -17.81 3.02
CA VAL A 31 16.55 -17.62 3.43
C VAL A 31 15.65 -17.46 2.21
N ILE A 32 14.42 -17.96 2.31
CA ILE A 32 13.34 -17.64 1.37
C ILE A 32 12.87 -16.22 1.67
N PRO A 33 13.07 -15.24 0.77
CA PRO A 33 12.77 -13.85 1.05
C PRO A 33 11.28 -13.55 0.85
N LEU A 34 10.57 -13.21 1.93
CA LEU A 34 9.16 -12.83 1.92
C LEU A 34 8.93 -11.42 2.53
N TRP A 35 9.97 -10.64 2.72
CA TRP A 35 9.96 -9.36 3.44
C TRP A 35 9.53 -8.14 2.59
N VAL A 36 9.83 -8.13 1.29
CA VAL A 36 9.41 -7.04 0.40
C VAL A 36 8.01 -7.30 -0.13
N ALA A 37 7.15 -6.30 -0.08
CA ALA A 37 5.81 -6.35 -0.65
C ALA A 37 5.85 -6.15 -2.18
N ASP A 38 6.45 -7.11 -2.87
CA ASP A 38 6.35 -7.36 -4.31
C ASP A 38 6.05 -8.84 -4.56
N MET A 39 5.53 -9.18 -5.73
CA MET A 39 5.19 -10.56 -6.09
C MET A 39 6.31 -11.19 -6.93
N ASP A 40 6.36 -12.52 -6.97
CA ASP A 40 7.33 -13.28 -7.77
C ASP A 40 6.73 -13.73 -9.13
N PHE A 41 5.64 -13.08 -9.55
CA PHE A 41 4.97 -13.33 -10.83
C PHE A 41 5.35 -12.26 -11.86
N LYS A 42 5.42 -12.66 -13.13
CA LYS A 42 5.45 -11.70 -14.24
C LYS A 42 4.16 -10.89 -14.23
N THR A 43 4.27 -9.60 -14.50
CA THR A 43 3.11 -8.73 -14.70
C THR A 43 2.32 -9.12 -15.95
N ALA A 44 1.15 -8.50 -16.16
CA ALA A 44 0.30 -8.77 -17.32
C ALA A 44 1.04 -8.55 -18.65
N GLN A 45 0.79 -9.43 -19.63
CA GLN A 45 1.46 -9.40 -20.93
C GLN A 45 1.32 -8.05 -21.65
N PRO A 46 0.14 -7.37 -21.68
CA PRO A 46 0.01 -6.05 -22.31
C PRO A 46 0.99 -5.00 -21.72
N ILE A 47 1.25 -5.06 -20.42
CA ILE A 47 2.21 -4.15 -19.75
C ILE A 47 3.63 -4.43 -20.24
N ILE A 48 4.01 -5.71 -20.34
CA ILE A 48 5.31 -6.13 -20.86
C ILE A 48 5.47 -5.65 -22.31
N ASP A 49 4.43 -5.81 -23.13
CA ASP A 49 4.46 -5.43 -24.54
C ASP A 49 4.56 -3.91 -24.73
N ALA A 50 3.85 -3.11 -23.90
CA ALA A 50 3.98 -1.67 -23.87
C ALA A 50 5.42 -1.22 -23.53
N CYS A 51 6.02 -1.85 -22.53
CA CYS A 51 7.41 -1.58 -22.15
C CYS A 51 8.41 -1.99 -23.24
N LYS A 52 8.21 -3.15 -23.90
CA LYS A 52 9.06 -3.59 -25.04
C LYS A 52 8.99 -2.61 -26.19
N LYS A 53 7.77 -2.22 -26.60
CA LYS A 53 7.59 -1.23 -27.64
C LYS A 53 8.29 0.08 -27.30
N LYS A 54 8.22 0.53 -26.04
CA LYS A 54 8.92 1.73 -25.60
C LYS A 54 10.44 1.58 -25.60
N ALA A 55 10.96 0.40 -25.27
CA ALA A 55 12.39 0.10 -25.33
C ALA A 55 12.92 0.12 -26.78
N GLU A 56 12.16 -0.43 -27.72
CA GLU A 56 12.51 -0.50 -29.15
C GLU A 56 12.63 0.88 -29.82
N GLU A 57 11.94 1.92 -29.29
CA GLU A 57 12.09 3.30 -29.80
C GLU A 57 13.53 3.83 -29.66
N GLY A 58 14.29 3.37 -28.65
CA GLY A 58 15.70 3.72 -28.42
C GLY A 58 15.96 5.19 -28.10
N ILE A 59 14.95 6.04 -27.99
CA ILE A 59 15.03 7.48 -27.69
C ILE A 59 14.21 7.76 -26.43
N TRP A 60 14.90 8.00 -25.30
CA TRP A 60 14.26 8.17 -23.98
C TRP A 60 14.47 9.60 -23.48
N GLY A 61 13.91 10.56 -24.22
CA GLY A 61 13.91 11.97 -23.87
C GLY A 61 12.91 12.30 -22.75
N TYR A 62 12.68 13.58 -22.52
CA TYR A 62 11.69 14.03 -21.54
C TYR A 62 10.29 13.53 -21.90
N THR A 63 9.66 12.81 -20.97
CA THR A 63 8.37 12.16 -21.20
C THR A 63 7.23 13.14 -20.97
N SER A 64 6.34 13.22 -21.96
CA SER A 64 5.04 13.88 -21.81
C SER A 64 4.03 12.92 -21.19
N ARG A 65 3.08 13.47 -20.43
CA ARG A 65 1.93 12.74 -19.92
C ARG A 65 0.70 13.18 -20.72
N PRO A 66 0.18 12.32 -21.61
CA PRO A 66 -1.02 12.65 -22.39
C PRO A 66 -2.26 12.64 -21.48
N ALA A 67 -3.36 13.25 -21.95
CA ALA A 67 -4.65 13.23 -21.25
C ALA A 67 -5.13 11.79 -21.00
N SER A 68 -4.88 10.88 -21.95
CA SER A 68 -5.23 9.45 -21.87
C SER A 68 -4.69 8.73 -20.64
N TYR A 69 -3.59 9.23 -20.04
CA TYR A 69 -3.03 8.68 -18.80
C TYR A 69 -4.00 8.84 -17.62
N PHE A 70 -4.55 10.04 -17.41
CA PHE A 70 -5.52 10.26 -16.34
C PHE A 70 -6.92 9.77 -16.70
N GLU A 71 -7.27 9.75 -17.98
CA GLU A 71 -8.49 9.12 -18.46
C GLU A 71 -8.52 7.62 -18.14
N ALA A 72 -7.39 6.92 -18.31
CA ALA A 72 -7.29 5.51 -17.94
C ALA A 72 -7.51 5.28 -16.43
N VAL A 73 -7.00 6.16 -15.57
CA VAL A 73 -7.29 6.14 -14.13
C VAL A 73 -8.78 6.37 -13.88
N GLN A 74 -9.38 7.40 -14.47
CA GLN A 74 -10.79 7.74 -14.32
C GLN A 74 -11.70 6.58 -14.77
N GLU A 75 -11.42 5.97 -15.93
CA GLU A 75 -12.17 4.84 -16.47
C GLU A 75 -12.13 3.61 -15.52
N TRP A 76 -10.97 3.35 -14.93
CA TRP A 76 -10.81 2.28 -13.93
C TRP A 76 -11.63 2.54 -12.68
N GLU A 77 -11.52 3.75 -12.12
CA GLU A 77 -12.25 4.16 -10.93
C GLU A 77 -13.77 4.14 -11.17
N GLU A 78 -14.23 4.64 -12.33
CA GLU A 78 -15.66 4.61 -12.69
C GLU A 78 -16.16 3.18 -12.83
N LYS A 79 -15.42 2.33 -13.53
CA LYS A 79 -15.83 0.96 -13.84
C LYS A 79 -15.86 0.02 -12.63
N TYR A 80 -14.84 0.11 -11.76
CA TYR A 80 -14.66 -0.87 -10.69
C TYR A 80 -15.08 -0.36 -9.31
N TYR A 81 -15.15 0.96 -9.12
CA TYR A 81 -15.52 1.57 -7.84
C TYR A 81 -16.74 2.49 -7.94
N GLY A 82 -17.31 2.67 -9.12
CA GLY A 82 -18.47 3.55 -9.33
C GLY A 82 -18.17 5.03 -9.06
N TRP A 83 -16.91 5.41 -9.09
CA TRP A 83 -16.44 6.77 -8.84
C TRP A 83 -15.80 7.37 -10.09
N LYS A 84 -16.28 8.52 -10.50
CA LYS A 84 -15.73 9.25 -11.63
C LYS A 84 -15.04 10.54 -11.19
N PRO A 85 -13.80 10.45 -10.68
CA PRO A 85 -13.07 11.65 -10.28
C PRO A 85 -12.71 12.49 -11.52
N GLU A 86 -12.74 13.82 -11.36
CA GLU A 86 -12.34 14.73 -12.41
C GLU A 86 -10.84 14.62 -12.71
N THR A 87 -10.46 14.41 -13.97
CA THR A 87 -9.05 14.32 -14.37
C THR A 87 -8.26 15.60 -14.06
N SER A 88 -8.95 16.75 -14.05
CA SER A 88 -8.39 18.03 -13.64
C SER A 88 -7.98 18.10 -12.16
N HIS A 89 -8.50 17.18 -11.32
CA HIS A 89 -8.17 17.03 -9.90
C HIS A 89 -7.04 16.04 -9.65
N MET A 90 -6.48 15.42 -10.69
CA MET A 90 -5.45 14.41 -10.56
C MET A 90 -4.05 14.99 -10.76
N SER A 91 -3.10 14.52 -9.95
CA SER A 91 -1.67 14.72 -10.16
C SER A 91 -0.94 13.40 -10.11
N TRP A 92 0.06 13.25 -10.95
CA TRP A 92 0.98 12.14 -10.89
C TRP A 92 2.00 12.34 -9.77
N CYS A 93 2.45 11.23 -9.17
CA CYS A 93 3.55 11.17 -8.23
C CYS A 93 4.40 9.91 -8.43
N LEU A 94 5.62 9.91 -7.90
CA LEU A 94 6.52 8.75 -7.91
C LEU A 94 5.96 7.55 -7.12
N GLY A 95 5.16 7.81 -6.10
CA GLY A 95 4.53 6.81 -5.26
C GLY A 95 3.66 7.46 -4.19
N VAL A 96 2.81 6.66 -3.55
CA VAL A 96 1.91 7.14 -2.49
C VAL A 96 2.69 7.68 -1.29
N VAL A 97 3.78 7.01 -0.94
CA VAL A 97 4.70 7.42 0.13
C VAL A 97 5.23 8.84 -0.09
N GLN A 98 5.66 9.15 -1.31
CA GLN A 98 6.14 10.48 -1.69
C GLN A 98 5.01 11.52 -1.69
N THR A 99 3.78 11.11 -2.05
CA THR A 99 2.61 11.98 -1.93
C THR A 99 2.35 12.39 -0.48
N MET A 100 2.34 11.43 0.45
CA MET A 100 2.17 11.71 1.88
C MET A 100 3.25 12.67 2.40
N ALA A 101 4.51 12.42 2.06
CA ALA A 101 5.63 13.29 2.44
C ALA A 101 5.46 14.71 1.91
N ALA A 102 5.08 14.86 0.63
CA ALA A 102 4.87 16.18 0.01
C ALA A 102 3.72 16.94 0.68
N LEU A 103 2.57 16.31 0.88
CA LEU A 103 1.41 16.92 1.52
C LEU A 103 1.73 17.38 2.96
N MET A 104 2.40 16.54 3.73
CA MET A 104 2.83 16.91 5.07
C MET A 104 3.81 18.08 5.06
N LYS A 105 4.73 18.15 4.09
CA LYS A 105 5.65 19.31 3.97
C LYS A 105 4.94 20.60 3.57
N ILE A 106 3.89 20.50 2.75
CA ILE A 106 3.12 21.67 2.28
C ILE A 106 2.23 22.22 3.41
N TYR A 107 1.56 21.33 4.16
CA TYR A 107 0.47 21.72 5.07
C TYR A 107 0.77 21.62 6.55
N THR A 108 1.98 21.18 6.92
CA THR A 108 2.41 21.07 8.33
C THR A 108 3.81 21.63 8.52
N MET A 109 4.18 21.85 9.78
CA MET A 109 5.50 22.31 10.20
C MET A 109 6.21 21.22 11.02
N PRO A 110 7.56 21.25 11.13
CA PRO A 110 8.26 20.41 12.11
C PRO A 110 7.67 20.54 13.51
N GLY A 111 7.45 19.39 14.18
CA GLY A 111 6.76 19.31 15.47
C GLY A 111 5.26 19.11 15.42
N ASP A 112 4.60 19.35 14.27
CA ASP A 112 3.19 19.02 14.10
C ASP A 112 2.97 17.51 14.20
N LYS A 113 1.81 17.10 14.74
CA LYS A 113 1.44 15.71 14.99
C LYS A 113 0.70 15.09 13.82
N VAL A 114 1.03 13.84 13.54
CA VAL A 114 0.43 13.01 12.48
C VAL A 114 -0.15 11.75 13.14
N LEU A 115 -1.46 11.53 12.95
CA LEU A 115 -2.16 10.36 13.47
C LEU A 115 -2.01 9.19 12.51
N ILE A 116 -1.76 8.01 13.04
CA ILE A 116 -1.74 6.73 12.32
C ILE A 116 -2.45 5.66 13.15
N GLN A 117 -2.95 4.61 12.50
CA GLN A 117 -3.59 3.46 13.19
C GLN A 117 -2.66 2.25 13.12
N THR A 118 -2.23 1.75 14.28
CA THR A 118 -1.23 0.68 14.37
C THR A 118 -1.85 -0.69 14.74
N PRO A 119 -1.30 -1.83 14.24
CA PRO A 119 -0.12 -1.93 13.38
C PRO A 119 -0.36 -1.39 11.98
N VAL A 120 0.61 -0.69 11.38
CA VAL A 120 0.51 -0.13 10.04
C VAL A 120 1.86 -0.18 9.32
N TYR A 121 1.86 -0.04 8.01
CA TYR A 121 3.05 -0.01 7.17
C TYR A 121 4.11 0.95 7.73
N SER A 122 5.36 0.50 7.83
CA SER A 122 6.45 1.22 8.51
C SER A 122 6.66 2.66 8.01
N GLU A 123 6.42 2.91 6.72
CA GLU A 123 6.58 4.26 6.15
C GLU A 123 5.60 5.30 6.73
N PHE A 124 4.53 4.85 7.40
CA PHE A 124 3.63 5.74 8.15
C PHE A 124 4.29 6.29 9.43
N TYR A 125 5.35 5.65 9.91
CA TYR A 125 6.25 6.17 10.94
C TYR A 125 7.44 6.91 10.34
N ASP A 126 8.14 6.23 9.43
CA ASP A 126 9.46 6.65 8.97
C ASP A 126 9.40 8.00 8.23
N ILE A 127 8.34 8.22 7.43
CA ILE A 127 8.21 9.46 6.65
C ILE A 127 7.89 10.68 7.53
N PRO A 128 6.84 10.69 8.38
CA PRO A 128 6.59 11.83 9.26
C PRO A 128 7.80 12.18 10.11
N GLU A 129 8.47 11.18 10.69
CA GLU A 129 9.65 11.39 11.54
C GLU A 129 10.85 11.91 10.75
N ALA A 130 11.13 11.36 9.56
CA ALA A 130 12.22 11.83 8.70
C ALA A 130 12.08 13.31 8.29
N ILE A 131 10.85 13.82 8.25
CA ILE A 131 10.57 15.24 7.95
C ILE A 131 10.26 16.08 9.19
N GLY A 132 10.53 15.54 10.38
CA GLY A 132 10.43 16.25 11.66
C GLY A 132 9.02 16.39 12.24
N ARG A 133 8.05 15.57 11.80
CA ARG A 133 6.71 15.51 12.38
C ARG A 133 6.69 14.49 13.51
N VAL A 134 5.73 14.58 14.40
CA VAL A 134 5.58 13.69 15.54
C VAL A 134 4.46 12.70 15.26
N VAL A 135 4.78 11.42 15.26
CA VAL A 135 3.78 10.37 15.07
C VAL A 135 2.98 10.18 16.38
N VAL A 136 1.66 10.12 16.21
CA VAL A 136 0.69 9.77 17.25
C VAL A 136 0.00 8.48 16.84
N GLU A 137 0.11 7.45 17.66
CA GLU A 137 -0.48 6.15 17.38
C GLU A 137 -1.90 6.05 17.98
N ASN A 138 -2.85 5.58 17.17
CA ASN A 138 -4.13 5.03 17.63
C ASN A 138 -4.07 3.51 17.42
N PRO A 139 -3.68 2.73 18.43
CA PRO A 139 -3.61 1.28 18.30
C PRO A 139 -4.99 0.70 18.04
N LEU A 140 -5.07 -0.17 17.02
CA LEU A 140 -6.26 -0.97 16.79
C LEU A 140 -6.39 -2.03 17.88
N VAL A 141 -7.62 -2.34 18.26
CA VAL A 141 -7.94 -3.34 19.27
C VAL A 141 -8.18 -4.68 18.58
N GLU A 142 -7.49 -5.72 19.06
CA GLU A 142 -7.71 -7.09 18.60
C GLU A 142 -8.73 -7.78 19.49
N GLU A 143 -9.81 -8.26 18.91
CA GLU A 143 -10.81 -9.08 19.57
C GLU A 143 -11.15 -10.33 18.75
N ASN A 144 -10.83 -11.51 19.27
CA ASN A 144 -11.10 -12.79 18.62
C ASN A 144 -10.58 -12.90 17.16
N GLY A 145 -9.41 -12.33 16.88
CA GLY A 145 -8.78 -12.30 15.56
C GLY A 145 -9.33 -11.23 14.61
N SER A 146 -10.26 -10.40 15.07
CA SER A 146 -10.76 -9.21 14.37
C SER A 146 -10.13 -7.95 14.94
N TRP A 147 -9.95 -6.94 14.09
CA TRP A 147 -9.30 -5.68 14.46
C TRP A 147 -10.28 -4.51 14.31
N HIS A 148 -10.35 -3.67 15.33
CA HIS A 148 -11.32 -2.56 15.42
C HIS A 148 -10.63 -1.26 15.83
N VAL A 149 -11.26 -0.12 15.47
CA VAL A 149 -10.80 1.21 15.90
C VAL A 149 -11.19 1.43 17.37
N ASP A 150 -10.20 1.81 18.19
CA ASP A 150 -10.50 2.43 19.48
C ASP A 150 -10.91 3.90 19.23
N TYR A 151 -12.21 4.13 19.16
CA TYR A 151 -12.76 5.45 18.84
C TYR A 151 -12.60 6.45 19.99
N GLU A 152 -12.60 6.01 21.25
CA GLU A 152 -12.37 6.92 22.38
C GLU A 152 -10.94 7.48 22.31
N ASP A 153 -9.97 6.62 22.05
CA ASP A 153 -8.58 7.01 21.86
C ASP A 153 -8.38 7.84 20.59
N PHE A 154 -9.05 7.48 19.48
CA PHE A 154 -9.01 8.20 18.22
C PHE A 154 -9.52 9.64 18.37
N GLU A 155 -10.72 9.83 18.93
CA GLU A 155 -11.35 11.14 19.16
C GLU A 155 -10.54 12.03 20.11
N ARG A 156 -9.84 11.45 21.06
CA ARG A 156 -8.94 12.17 21.94
C ARG A 156 -7.68 12.66 21.22
N LYS A 157 -7.04 11.77 20.44
CA LYS A 157 -5.74 12.01 19.80
C LYS A 157 -5.84 12.89 18.56
N VAL A 158 -6.90 12.75 17.79
CA VAL A 158 -7.08 13.53 16.55
C VAL A 158 -7.07 15.04 16.79
N LYS A 159 -7.58 15.50 17.95
CA LYS A 159 -7.63 16.93 18.34
C LYS A 159 -6.25 17.60 18.40
N GLU A 160 -5.20 16.81 18.58
CA GLU A 160 -3.83 17.30 18.67
C GLU A 160 -3.07 17.20 17.34
N CYS A 161 -3.67 16.56 16.32
CA CYS A 161 -3.02 16.22 15.08
C CYS A 161 -3.38 17.22 13.96
N LYS A 162 -2.53 17.30 12.94
CA LYS A 162 -2.78 18.08 11.71
C LYS A 162 -3.13 17.19 10.54
N VAL A 163 -2.69 15.94 10.56
CA VAL A 163 -2.89 14.96 9.48
C VAL A 163 -3.28 13.64 10.10
N PHE A 164 -4.22 12.94 9.49
CA PHE A 164 -4.45 11.51 9.67
C PHE A 164 -4.09 10.78 8.38
N LEU A 165 -3.17 9.84 8.47
CA LEU A 165 -2.80 8.94 7.38
C LEU A 165 -3.63 7.66 7.53
N LEU A 166 -4.60 7.47 6.64
CA LEU A 166 -5.46 6.29 6.59
C LEU A 166 -4.89 5.27 5.60
N CYS A 167 -4.67 4.05 6.05
CA CYS A 167 -4.31 2.90 5.21
C CYS A 167 -5.58 2.12 4.85
N ASN A 168 -6.05 2.17 3.60
CA ASN A 168 -7.32 1.61 3.16
C ASN A 168 -7.21 0.93 1.78
N PRO A 169 -7.15 -0.41 1.67
CA PRO A 169 -7.14 -1.43 2.74
C PRO A 169 -5.91 -1.39 3.64
N HIS A 170 -6.05 -1.93 4.84
CA HIS A 170 -5.05 -1.78 5.89
C HIS A 170 -3.93 -2.83 5.82
N ASN A 171 -2.70 -2.37 5.68
CA ASN A 171 -1.47 -3.17 5.73
C ASN A 171 -0.78 -2.95 7.09
N PRO A 172 -0.48 -3.99 7.88
CA PRO A 172 -0.27 -5.39 7.49
C PRO A 172 -1.46 -6.33 7.67
N LEU A 173 -2.56 -5.87 8.25
CA LEU A 173 -3.66 -6.73 8.70
C LEU A 173 -4.51 -7.31 7.56
N GLY A 174 -4.41 -6.75 6.34
CA GLY A 174 -5.28 -7.12 5.22
C GLY A 174 -6.76 -6.77 5.48
N LEU A 175 -7.02 -5.79 6.34
CA LEU A 175 -8.36 -5.39 6.72
C LEU A 175 -8.99 -4.51 5.63
N VAL A 176 -10.20 -4.85 5.24
CA VAL A 176 -11.10 -3.99 4.44
C VAL A 176 -12.01 -3.27 5.42
N TRP A 177 -11.86 -1.94 5.50
CA TRP A 177 -12.67 -1.12 6.37
C TRP A 177 -14.14 -1.13 5.94
N ASP A 178 -15.05 -1.22 6.92
CA ASP A 178 -16.46 -1.01 6.69
C ASP A 178 -16.74 0.47 6.36
N LYS A 179 -17.78 0.72 5.57
CA LYS A 179 -18.13 2.07 5.15
C LYS A 179 -18.42 2.98 6.35
N GLU A 180 -19.04 2.44 7.37
CA GLU A 180 -19.40 3.12 8.61
C GLU A 180 -18.17 3.60 9.39
N ASP A 181 -17.12 2.78 9.45
CA ASP A 181 -15.86 3.15 10.09
C ASP A 181 -15.13 4.26 9.30
N LEU A 182 -15.08 4.13 7.98
CA LEU A 182 -14.48 5.16 7.11
C LEU A 182 -15.24 6.49 7.25
N GLU A 183 -16.58 6.45 7.27
CA GLU A 183 -17.42 7.64 7.43
C GLU A 183 -17.19 8.30 8.79
N LYS A 184 -17.15 7.48 9.86
CA LYS A 184 -16.96 7.98 11.23
C LYS A 184 -15.58 8.62 11.39
N MET A 185 -14.51 7.96 10.96
CA MET A 185 -13.16 8.50 11.00
C MET A 185 -13.03 9.81 10.21
N ALA A 186 -13.60 9.85 9.00
CA ALA A 186 -13.57 11.05 8.16
C ALA A 186 -14.32 12.23 8.82
N LYS A 187 -15.50 12.01 9.36
CA LYS A 187 -16.29 13.05 10.08
C LYS A 187 -15.52 13.60 11.28
N ILE A 188 -14.92 12.74 12.10
CA ILE A 188 -14.13 13.17 13.25
C ILE A 188 -12.93 14.03 12.77
N CYS A 189 -12.25 13.66 11.68
CA CYS A 189 -11.19 14.47 11.10
C CYS A 189 -11.70 15.83 10.63
N MET A 190 -12.83 15.86 9.92
CA MET A 190 -13.45 17.10 9.42
C MET A 190 -13.83 18.05 10.57
N GLU A 191 -14.46 17.55 11.62
CA GLU A 191 -14.87 18.31 12.80
C GLU A 191 -13.68 18.95 13.54
N ASN A 192 -12.51 18.32 13.46
CA ASN A 192 -11.29 18.79 14.11
C ASN A 192 -10.31 19.52 13.14
N GLY A 193 -10.67 19.68 11.87
CA GLY A 193 -9.83 20.34 10.86
C GLY A 193 -8.53 19.60 10.56
N VAL A 194 -8.53 18.25 10.66
CA VAL A 194 -7.37 17.38 10.47
C VAL A 194 -7.39 16.82 9.07
N MET A 195 -6.38 17.15 8.25
CA MET A 195 -6.26 16.65 6.87
C MET A 195 -6.30 15.12 6.83
N LEU A 196 -7.21 14.56 6.02
CA LEU A 196 -7.33 13.13 5.78
C LEU A 196 -6.66 12.76 4.46
N ILE A 197 -5.62 11.91 4.52
CA ILE A 197 -4.95 11.33 3.36
C ILE A 197 -5.22 9.82 3.37
N SER A 198 -5.95 9.34 2.37
CA SER A 198 -6.29 7.92 2.22
C SER A 198 -5.32 7.24 1.25
N ASP A 199 -4.49 6.36 1.77
CA ASP A 199 -3.63 5.47 0.97
C ASP A 199 -4.45 4.25 0.54
N GLU A 200 -4.84 4.24 -0.74
CA GLU A 200 -5.69 3.19 -1.31
C GLU A 200 -4.94 2.33 -2.35
N ILE A 201 -3.61 2.20 -2.19
CA ILE A 201 -2.74 1.47 -3.14
C ILE A 201 -3.06 -0.03 -3.24
N HIS A 202 -3.71 -0.62 -2.22
CA HIS A 202 -4.06 -2.05 -2.19
C HIS A 202 -5.51 -2.34 -2.62
N SER A 203 -6.25 -1.35 -3.07
CA SER A 203 -7.70 -1.42 -3.30
C SER A 203 -8.16 -2.50 -4.29
N ASP A 204 -7.33 -2.88 -5.27
CA ASP A 204 -7.68 -3.91 -6.25
C ASP A 204 -7.46 -5.35 -5.77
N LEU A 205 -6.77 -5.52 -4.65
CA LEU A 205 -6.39 -6.82 -4.09
C LEU A 205 -7.35 -7.19 -2.97
N ILE A 206 -8.58 -7.55 -3.33
CA ILE A 206 -9.68 -7.83 -2.39
C ILE A 206 -10.13 -9.28 -2.55
N PHE A 207 -10.40 -9.94 -1.44
CA PHE A 207 -10.71 -11.37 -1.36
C PHE A 207 -12.04 -11.63 -0.63
N HIS A 208 -12.44 -12.89 -0.57
CA HIS A 208 -13.55 -13.43 0.23
C HIS A 208 -14.90 -12.71 0.01
N GLY A 209 -15.12 -12.17 -1.21
CA GLY A 209 -16.36 -11.47 -1.54
C GLY A 209 -16.52 -10.09 -0.88
N LYS A 210 -15.50 -9.62 -0.16
CA LYS A 210 -15.47 -8.24 0.35
C LYS A 210 -15.43 -7.22 -0.79
N LYS A 211 -15.76 -5.98 -0.47
CA LYS A 211 -15.70 -4.86 -1.41
C LYS A 211 -14.97 -3.69 -0.77
N HIS A 212 -14.01 -3.16 -1.49
CA HIS A 212 -13.36 -1.93 -1.09
C HIS A 212 -14.28 -0.73 -1.32
N THR A 213 -14.34 0.14 -0.34
CA THR A 213 -15.03 1.44 -0.43
C THR A 213 -13.98 2.53 -0.60
N ARG A 214 -14.03 3.26 -1.73
CA ARG A 214 -13.24 4.49 -1.87
C ARG A 214 -13.73 5.49 -0.84
N THR A 215 -12.84 5.99 0.00
CA THR A 215 -13.21 6.95 1.06
C THR A 215 -13.93 8.18 0.48
N ALA A 216 -13.50 8.64 -0.69
CA ALA A 216 -14.11 9.77 -1.40
C ALA A 216 -15.55 9.51 -1.91
N THR A 217 -16.05 8.27 -1.90
CA THR A 217 -17.41 7.95 -2.40
C THR A 217 -18.48 7.89 -1.31
N ILE A 218 -18.10 8.07 -0.06
CA ILE A 218 -19.00 7.88 1.09
C ILE A 218 -20.10 8.96 1.13
N SER A 219 -19.70 10.22 1.02
CA SER A 219 -20.60 11.38 0.91
C SER A 219 -19.91 12.52 0.15
N LYS A 220 -20.71 13.54 -0.24
CA LYS A 220 -20.17 14.71 -0.93
C LYS A 220 -19.20 15.49 -0.03
N GLU A 221 -19.51 15.63 1.25
CA GLU A 221 -18.69 16.36 2.22
C GLU A 221 -17.32 15.68 2.36
N ILE A 222 -17.30 14.34 2.45
CA ILE A 222 -16.04 13.56 2.53
C ILE A 222 -15.29 13.62 1.20
N HIS A 223 -15.98 13.55 0.06
CA HIS A 223 -15.36 13.74 -1.26
C HIS A 223 -14.61 15.08 -1.35
N ASP A 224 -15.25 16.15 -0.90
CA ASP A 224 -14.70 17.52 -0.95
C ASP A 224 -13.59 17.74 0.12
N TYR A 225 -13.23 16.71 0.90
CA TYR A 225 -12.29 16.80 2.01
C TYR A 225 -11.08 15.89 1.89
N VAL A 226 -11.27 14.63 1.49
CA VAL A 226 -10.22 13.60 1.49
C VAL A 226 -9.29 13.73 0.30
N VAL A 227 -7.98 13.58 0.55
CA VAL A 227 -6.99 13.32 -0.52
C VAL A 227 -6.87 11.82 -0.71
N THR A 228 -7.14 11.33 -1.92
CA THR A 228 -7.09 9.90 -2.24
C THR A 228 -5.86 9.58 -3.07
N CYS A 229 -5.08 8.60 -2.62
CA CYS A 229 -3.89 8.11 -3.31
C CYS A 229 -4.16 6.74 -3.90
N VAL A 230 -4.04 6.59 -5.22
CA VAL A 230 -4.25 5.33 -5.94
C VAL A 230 -3.03 4.95 -6.76
N SER A 231 -2.80 3.66 -6.93
CA SER A 231 -1.75 3.15 -7.80
C SER A 231 -1.98 1.69 -8.14
N VAL A 232 -1.76 1.33 -9.39
CA VAL A 232 -1.74 -0.06 -9.85
C VAL A 232 -0.39 -0.75 -9.67
N THR A 233 0.58 -0.11 -9.03
CA THR A 233 1.93 -0.69 -8.86
C THR A 233 1.94 -1.90 -7.92
N LYS A 234 1.05 -1.96 -6.93
CA LYS A 234 0.84 -3.16 -6.11
C LYS A 234 -0.02 -4.19 -6.83
N THR A 235 -1.07 -3.73 -7.50
CA THR A 235 -2.00 -4.58 -8.27
C THR A 235 -1.28 -5.43 -9.32
N PHE A 236 -0.38 -4.82 -10.10
CA PHE A 236 0.29 -5.46 -11.23
C PHE A 236 1.80 -5.67 -11.05
N ASN A 237 2.29 -5.62 -9.82
CA ASN A 237 3.71 -5.86 -9.51
C ASN A 237 4.67 -4.89 -10.24
N LEU A 238 4.36 -3.60 -10.23
CA LEU A 238 5.08 -2.55 -10.96
C LEU A 238 5.81 -1.56 -10.05
N ALA A 239 6.07 -1.90 -8.78
CA ALA A 239 6.64 -0.98 -7.80
C ALA A 239 7.95 -0.32 -8.27
N GLY A 240 8.78 -1.04 -9.02
CA GLY A 240 10.03 -0.52 -9.59
C GLY A 240 9.85 0.56 -10.66
N LEU A 241 8.65 0.73 -11.21
CA LEU A 241 8.33 1.78 -12.19
C LEU A 241 7.98 3.13 -11.56
N GLN A 242 7.73 3.16 -10.25
CA GLN A 242 7.52 4.38 -9.47
C GLN A 242 6.45 5.31 -10.07
N ALA A 243 5.19 4.96 -9.90
CA ALA A 243 4.06 5.76 -10.35
C ALA A 243 2.85 5.61 -9.43
N SER A 244 2.20 6.72 -9.14
CA SER A 244 0.91 6.77 -8.45
C SER A 244 0.12 7.97 -8.96
N THR A 245 -1.17 8.00 -8.66
CA THR A 245 -2.03 9.15 -8.92
C THR A 245 -2.62 9.62 -7.60
N THR A 246 -2.54 10.91 -7.36
CA THR A 246 -3.20 11.58 -6.23
C THR A 246 -4.42 12.31 -6.77
N ILE A 247 -5.57 12.08 -6.16
CA ILE A 247 -6.84 12.71 -6.50
C ILE A 247 -7.18 13.69 -5.38
N PHE A 248 -7.28 14.96 -5.73
CA PHE A 248 -7.46 16.04 -4.78
C PHE A 248 -8.93 16.43 -4.65
N PRO A 249 -9.39 16.83 -3.45
CA PRO A 249 -10.75 17.30 -3.25
C PRO A 249 -11.02 18.64 -3.94
N ASN A 250 -9.96 19.42 -4.24
CA ASN A 250 -10.09 20.73 -4.88
C ASN A 250 -8.83 21.14 -5.65
N LEU A 251 -9.00 22.05 -6.60
CA LEU A 251 -7.93 22.53 -7.47
C LEU A 251 -6.85 23.33 -6.74
N ARG A 252 -7.15 23.93 -5.58
CA ARG A 252 -6.15 24.65 -4.78
C ARG A 252 -5.09 23.69 -4.22
N MET A 253 -5.54 22.61 -3.58
CA MET A 253 -4.61 21.61 -3.03
C MET A 253 -3.78 20.96 -4.14
N LYS A 254 -4.41 20.66 -5.29
CA LYS A 254 -3.69 20.17 -6.47
C LYS A 254 -2.60 21.15 -6.91
N ALA A 255 -2.94 22.44 -7.04
CA ALA A 255 -1.99 23.46 -7.47
C ALA A 255 -0.82 23.63 -6.50
N ASP A 256 -1.07 23.56 -5.19
CA ASP A 256 -0.03 23.61 -4.15
C ASP A 256 0.90 22.39 -4.27
N PHE A 257 0.34 21.21 -4.48
CA PHE A 257 1.10 19.97 -4.69
C PHE A 257 1.94 20.01 -5.98
N ASP A 258 1.35 20.40 -7.11
CA ASP A 258 2.05 20.49 -8.39
C ASP A 258 3.20 21.53 -8.33
N ARG A 259 3.00 22.64 -7.62
CA ARG A 259 4.04 23.66 -7.39
C ARG A 259 5.19 23.10 -6.56
N TYR A 260 4.88 22.33 -5.52
CA TYR A 260 5.89 21.68 -4.68
C TYR A 260 6.75 20.71 -5.50
N TRP A 261 6.12 19.83 -6.30
CA TRP A 261 6.84 18.91 -7.19
C TRP A 261 7.65 19.62 -8.25
N SER A 262 7.11 20.68 -8.85
CA SER A 262 7.83 21.51 -9.83
C SER A 262 9.06 22.19 -9.22
N SER A 263 9.02 22.58 -7.95
CA SER A 263 10.16 23.19 -7.26
C SER A 263 11.35 22.22 -7.08
N MET A 264 11.10 20.92 -7.15
CA MET A 264 12.12 19.87 -7.09
C MET A 264 12.47 19.28 -8.48
N ASP A 265 11.92 19.84 -9.55
CA ASP A 265 11.98 19.32 -10.93
C ASP A 265 11.45 17.87 -11.07
N ILE A 266 10.57 17.44 -10.16
CA ILE A 266 9.94 16.11 -10.18
C ILE A 266 8.51 16.25 -10.69
N HIS A 267 8.32 16.45 -11.98
CA HIS A 267 7.02 16.66 -12.59
C HIS A 267 6.78 15.81 -13.85
N ARG A 268 7.70 14.93 -14.17
CA ARG A 268 7.61 14.03 -15.33
C ARG A 268 7.74 12.57 -14.92
N ASN A 269 6.99 11.72 -15.62
CA ASN A 269 7.16 10.27 -15.52
C ASN A 269 8.51 9.85 -16.15
N ASN A 270 9.06 8.72 -15.72
CA ASN A 270 10.04 8.05 -16.56
C ASN A 270 9.34 7.46 -17.81
N ALA A 271 10.10 7.20 -18.84
CA ALA A 271 9.56 6.80 -20.15
C ALA A 271 8.75 5.49 -20.11
N PHE A 272 9.09 4.57 -19.22
CA PHE A 272 8.44 3.27 -19.11
C PHE A 272 7.21 3.31 -18.21
N SER A 273 7.25 4.07 -17.11
CA SER A 273 6.10 4.13 -16.19
C SER A 273 4.86 4.70 -16.87
N SER A 274 4.99 5.68 -17.76
CA SER A 274 3.86 6.28 -18.45
C SER A 274 3.08 5.24 -19.26
N VAL A 275 3.76 4.47 -20.12
CA VAL A 275 3.11 3.47 -20.98
C VAL A 275 2.65 2.24 -20.20
N ALA A 276 3.41 1.83 -19.19
CA ALA A 276 3.08 0.67 -18.37
C ALA A 276 1.83 0.88 -17.52
N ILE A 277 1.69 2.04 -16.90
CA ILE A 277 0.53 2.37 -16.06
C ILE A 277 -0.75 2.50 -16.89
N GLU A 278 -0.66 3.13 -18.06
CA GLU A 278 -1.81 3.22 -18.96
C GLU A 278 -2.25 1.83 -19.45
N ALA A 279 -1.30 0.97 -19.87
CA ALA A 279 -1.58 -0.41 -20.25
C ALA A 279 -2.16 -1.25 -19.08
N ALA A 280 -1.67 -1.01 -17.86
CA ALA A 280 -2.18 -1.68 -16.66
C ALA A 280 -3.65 -1.38 -16.42
N TYR A 281 -4.05 -0.11 -16.44
CA TYR A 281 -5.44 0.29 -16.25
C TYR A 281 -6.34 -0.18 -17.37
N ARG A 282 -5.90 -0.11 -18.62
CA ARG A 282 -6.76 -0.43 -19.80
C ARG A 282 -6.85 -1.93 -20.08
N GLU A 283 -5.77 -2.68 -19.87
CA GLU A 283 -5.65 -4.06 -20.39
C GLU A 283 -5.24 -5.09 -19.31
N GLY A 284 -4.94 -4.65 -18.08
CA GLY A 284 -4.42 -5.53 -17.02
C GLY A 284 -5.48 -6.43 -16.37
N ARG A 285 -6.76 -6.12 -16.48
CA ARG A 285 -7.84 -6.74 -15.69
C ARG A 285 -7.89 -8.27 -15.80
N GLU A 286 -7.71 -8.84 -16.97
CA GLU A 286 -7.74 -10.29 -17.19
C GLU A 286 -6.65 -11.03 -16.36
N TRP A 287 -5.49 -10.40 -16.18
CA TRP A 287 -4.42 -10.93 -15.34
C TRP A 287 -4.81 -10.90 -13.86
N LEU A 288 -5.38 -9.78 -13.39
CA LEU A 288 -5.82 -9.62 -12.02
C LEU A 288 -6.92 -10.63 -11.66
N ASP A 289 -7.90 -10.83 -12.55
CA ASP A 289 -8.99 -11.80 -12.33
C ASP A 289 -8.48 -13.25 -12.19
N GLN A 290 -7.33 -13.58 -12.77
CA GLN A 290 -6.68 -14.88 -12.61
C GLN A 290 -5.76 -14.94 -11.39
N LEU A 291 -5.14 -13.81 -11.02
CA LEU A 291 -4.25 -13.71 -9.85
C LEU A 291 -5.03 -13.88 -8.53
N LEU A 292 -6.15 -13.19 -8.38
CA LEU A 292 -6.89 -13.17 -7.11
C LEU A 292 -7.28 -14.57 -6.61
N PRO A 293 -7.85 -15.47 -7.43
CA PRO A 293 -8.12 -16.85 -7.00
C PRO A 293 -6.86 -17.63 -6.63
N TYR A 294 -5.75 -17.39 -7.34
CA TYR A 294 -4.49 -18.05 -7.04
C TYR A 294 -3.95 -17.63 -5.66
N LEU A 295 -3.98 -16.33 -5.36
CA LEU A 295 -3.57 -15.82 -4.05
C LEU A 295 -4.50 -16.32 -2.94
N SER A 296 -5.81 -16.35 -3.17
CA SER A 296 -6.77 -16.91 -2.20
C SER A 296 -6.44 -18.36 -1.85
N ALA A 297 -6.14 -19.19 -2.85
CA ALA A 297 -5.73 -20.58 -2.62
C ALA A 297 -4.41 -20.69 -1.81
N ASN A 298 -3.47 -19.75 -2.01
CA ASN A 298 -2.26 -19.70 -1.19
C ASN A 298 -2.56 -19.35 0.28
N PHE A 299 -3.51 -18.44 0.53
CA PHE A 299 -3.93 -18.13 1.90
C PHE A 299 -4.59 -19.32 2.59
N ASP A 300 -5.49 -20.02 1.89
CA ASP A 300 -6.12 -21.23 2.39
C ASP A 300 -5.07 -22.28 2.74
N PHE A 301 -4.07 -22.48 1.86
CA PHE A 301 -2.95 -23.39 2.11
C PHE A 301 -2.17 -23.01 3.37
N VAL A 302 -1.82 -21.72 3.53
CA VAL A 302 -1.06 -21.25 4.71
C VAL A 302 -1.86 -21.49 5.99
N LYS A 303 -3.16 -21.21 5.96
CA LYS A 303 -4.06 -21.45 7.10
C LYS A 303 -4.10 -22.91 7.49
N GLU A 304 -4.47 -23.77 6.56
CA GLU A 304 -4.60 -25.22 6.79
C GLU A 304 -3.28 -25.85 7.25
N TYR A 305 -2.17 -25.41 6.64
CA TYR A 305 -0.84 -25.92 7.01
C TYR A 305 -0.47 -25.54 8.43
N CYS A 306 -0.67 -24.29 8.83
CA CYS A 306 -0.39 -23.82 10.18
C CYS A 306 -1.28 -24.53 11.20
N GLU A 307 -2.58 -24.58 10.98
CA GLU A 307 -3.52 -25.24 11.88
C GLU A 307 -3.15 -26.70 12.12
N LYS A 308 -2.72 -27.40 11.08
CA LYS A 308 -2.41 -28.84 11.15
C LYS A 308 -1.01 -29.14 11.70
N ASN A 309 0.01 -28.35 11.34
CA ASN A 309 1.41 -28.72 11.55
C ASN A 309 2.14 -27.83 12.55
N ILE A 310 1.74 -26.58 12.70
CA ILE A 310 2.39 -25.57 13.58
C ILE A 310 1.34 -24.65 14.23
N PRO A 311 0.41 -25.20 15.04
CA PRO A 311 -0.73 -24.44 15.58
C PRO A 311 -0.33 -23.25 16.48
N GLN A 312 0.94 -23.14 16.86
CA GLN A 312 1.50 -22.01 17.59
C GLN A 312 1.65 -20.74 16.72
N ILE A 313 1.60 -20.87 15.38
CA ILE A 313 1.60 -19.76 14.45
C ILE A 313 0.20 -19.62 13.87
N LYS A 314 -0.44 -18.48 14.15
CA LYS A 314 -1.82 -18.22 13.73
C LYS A 314 -1.80 -17.15 12.62
N PRO A 315 -1.93 -17.54 11.35
CA PRO A 315 -2.01 -16.57 10.26
C PRO A 315 -3.35 -15.83 10.28
N ASN A 316 -3.30 -14.51 10.24
CA ASN A 316 -4.46 -13.69 9.93
C ASN A 316 -4.67 -13.72 8.42
N ILE A 317 -5.74 -14.39 7.97
CA ILE A 317 -6.06 -14.49 6.55
C ILE A 317 -6.62 -13.16 6.07
N PRO A 318 -5.97 -12.52 5.10
CA PRO A 318 -6.35 -11.15 4.72
C PRO A 318 -7.59 -11.11 3.84
N ASP A 319 -8.50 -10.15 4.10
CA ASP A 319 -9.58 -9.77 3.18
C ASP A 319 -9.07 -8.87 2.04
N ALA A 320 -7.88 -8.32 2.20
CA ALA A 320 -7.21 -7.48 1.20
C ALA A 320 -5.68 -7.62 1.27
N THR A 321 -5.00 -7.16 0.22
CA THR A 321 -3.54 -7.26 0.05
C THR A 321 -3.08 -8.68 -0.27
N TYR A 322 -1.79 -8.89 -0.56
CA TYR A 322 -1.17 -10.21 -0.67
C TYR A 322 -0.23 -10.50 0.51
N LEU A 323 -0.48 -9.88 1.65
CA LEU A 323 0.38 -9.92 2.83
C LEU A 323 -0.34 -10.70 3.94
N VAL A 324 0.37 -11.62 4.58
CA VAL A 324 -0.16 -12.40 5.71
C VAL A 324 0.51 -11.92 6.99
N TRP A 325 -0.31 -11.56 7.97
CA TRP A 325 0.12 -11.23 9.32
C TRP A 325 0.10 -12.48 10.17
N LEU A 326 1.24 -12.81 10.79
CA LEU A 326 1.43 -14.02 11.57
C LEU A 326 1.48 -13.66 13.06
N ASP A 327 0.55 -14.21 13.83
CA ASP A 327 0.64 -14.23 15.28
C ASP A 327 1.48 -15.42 15.74
N CYS A 328 2.66 -15.13 16.24
CA CYS A 328 3.63 -16.12 16.72
C CYS A 328 3.79 -16.08 18.26
N ARG A 329 2.87 -15.40 18.97
CA ARG A 329 2.97 -15.22 20.45
C ARG A 329 3.01 -16.53 21.21
N ASP A 330 2.32 -17.56 20.73
CA ASP A 330 2.27 -18.88 21.36
C ASP A 330 3.61 -19.65 21.26
N LEU A 331 4.59 -19.15 20.49
CA LEU A 331 5.97 -19.67 20.52
C LEU A 331 6.73 -19.25 21.80
N GLY A 332 6.25 -18.25 22.54
CA GLY A 332 6.86 -17.77 23.77
C GLY A 332 8.24 -17.13 23.60
N MET A 333 8.55 -16.65 22.39
CA MET A 333 9.83 -16.05 22.03
C MET A 333 9.78 -14.53 22.10
N SER A 334 10.86 -13.90 22.55
CA SER A 334 11.09 -12.47 22.36
C SER A 334 11.20 -12.13 20.86
N ASN A 335 11.09 -10.85 20.51
CA ASN A 335 11.24 -10.42 19.10
C ASN A 335 12.60 -10.81 18.51
N GLU A 336 13.68 -10.73 19.29
CA GLU A 336 15.03 -11.12 18.86
C GLU A 336 15.14 -12.63 18.63
N GLU A 337 14.63 -13.43 19.56
CA GLU A 337 14.61 -14.90 19.44
C GLU A 337 13.77 -15.34 18.26
N LEU A 338 12.58 -14.74 18.06
CA LEU A 338 11.69 -15.04 16.95
C LEU A 338 12.35 -14.71 15.61
N ARG A 339 12.99 -13.52 15.50
CA ARG A 339 13.75 -13.15 14.31
C ARG A 339 14.85 -14.16 14.01
N LYS A 340 15.64 -14.52 15.02
CA LYS A 340 16.72 -15.49 14.88
C LYS A 340 16.20 -16.88 14.48
N PHE A 341 15.11 -17.32 15.09
CA PHE A 341 14.46 -18.58 14.76
C PHE A 341 14.01 -18.62 13.30
N MET A 342 13.32 -17.57 12.82
CA MET A 342 12.86 -17.51 11.43
C MET A 342 14.03 -17.53 10.43
N ILE A 343 15.12 -16.83 10.71
CA ILE A 343 16.30 -16.78 9.82
C ILE A 343 17.09 -18.08 9.88
N GLU A 344 17.46 -18.55 11.07
CA GLU A 344 18.44 -19.63 11.24
C GLU A 344 17.82 -21.02 11.17
N LYS A 345 16.57 -21.20 11.63
CA LYS A 345 15.89 -22.49 11.71
C LYS A 345 14.85 -22.67 10.63
N ALA A 346 13.92 -21.72 10.49
CA ALA A 346 12.89 -21.79 9.47
C ALA A 346 13.40 -21.42 8.06
N LYS A 347 14.53 -20.71 7.97
CA LYS A 347 15.11 -20.25 6.70
C LYS A 347 14.17 -19.34 5.90
N ILE A 348 13.43 -18.50 6.60
CA ILE A 348 12.46 -17.56 6.03
C ILE A 348 12.82 -16.14 6.44
N GLY A 349 12.91 -15.23 5.47
CA GLY A 349 13.14 -13.79 5.69
C GLY A 349 11.83 -13.02 5.71
N LEU A 350 11.35 -12.68 6.90
CA LEU A 350 10.12 -11.91 7.15
C LEU A 350 10.44 -10.54 7.73
N ASN A 351 9.43 -9.65 7.78
CA ASN A 351 9.50 -8.43 8.58
C ASN A 351 8.96 -8.69 9.99
N GLU A 352 9.64 -8.10 10.96
CA GLU A 352 9.29 -8.18 12.37
C GLU A 352 8.09 -7.28 12.70
N GLY A 353 7.17 -7.78 13.52
CA GLY A 353 5.91 -7.09 13.86
C GLY A 353 6.11 -5.71 14.50
N TYR A 354 7.16 -5.54 15.31
CA TYR A 354 7.46 -4.24 15.96
C TYR A 354 7.78 -3.11 14.94
N THR A 355 8.10 -3.44 13.69
CA THR A 355 8.30 -2.43 12.62
C THR A 355 6.98 -1.85 12.12
N PHE A 356 5.85 -2.45 12.45
CA PHE A 356 4.50 -2.01 12.11
C PHE A 356 3.75 -1.39 13.30
N GLY A 357 4.24 -1.61 14.52
CA GLY A 357 3.70 -1.04 15.75
C GLY A 357 4.72 -1.26 16.87
N ARG A 358 5.25 -0.20 17.42
CA ARG A 358 6.43 -0.22 18.31
C ARG A 358 6.26 -1.05 19.58
N SER A 359 5.03 -1.19 20.05
CA SER A 359 4.69 -1.99 21.23
C SER A 359 4.43 -3.47 20.94
N LEU A 360 4.42 -3.88 19.66
CA LEU A 360 4.07 -5.24 19.28
C LEU A 360 5.23 -6.22 19.49
N THR A 361 4.90 -7.36 20.06
CA THR A 361 5.82 -8.48 20.27
C THR A 361 5.20 -9.77 19.75
N GLY A 362 6.05 -10.66 19.20
CA GLY A 362 5.61 -11.97 18.77
C GLY A 362 4.83 -12.02 17.45
N PHE A 363 4.94 -10.97 16.62
CA PHE A 363 4.30 -10.94 15.31
C PHE A 363 5.33 -10.87 14.18
N MET A 364 4.93 -11.41 13.00
CA MET A 364 5.72 -11.36 11.76
C MET A 364 4.80 -11.08 10.56
N ARG A 365 5.36 -10.52 9.48
CA ARG A 365 4.61 -10.34 8.23
C ARG A 365 5.39 -10.92 7.07
#